data_1a1281a1e6e604eff6d59b1ec4aaf1b7
#
_entry.id   1a1281a1e6e604eff6d59b1ec4aaf1b7
#
_cell.length_a   1.000
_cell.length_b   1.000
_cell.length_c   1.000
_cell.angle_alpha   90.00
_cell.angle_beta   90.00
_cell.angle_gamma   90.00
#
_symmetry.space_group_name_H-M   'P 1'
#
loop_
_entity.id
_entity.type
_entity.pdbx_description
1 polymer ?
#
loop_
_entity_poly.entity_id
_entity_poly.type
_entity_poly.pdbx_seq_one_letter_code
_entity_poly.pdbx_strand_id
1 'polypeptide(L)'
;MTSQKIEYRRAIEALRSGVPNRDAVRSLGCEQPSIEQKFRAQLQAAKEGSVEEIQDPGLLIGGSFGEGKSHLLEYLQHIAIEENFVCSKVVISKETPLHDPVKLYRYAIETAMVPCKRGSALPEIASRLDPASEAYIKLDTWLHSPNSKL
;
A
#
# COMPACT_ATOMS: atom_id res chain seq x y z
N MET A 1 18.02 16.66 20.89
CA MET A 1 16.99 17.23 19.98
C MET A 1 15.86 16.23 19.92
N THR A 2 14.64 16.62 20.28
CA THR A 2 13.49 15.71 20.37
C THR A 2 13.12 15.19 18.98
N SER A 3 12.82 13.89 18.85
CA SER A 3 12.41 13.20 17.60
C SER A 3 11.35 13.98 16.82
N GLN A 4 10.39 14.55 17.52
CA GLN A 4 9.30 15.38 17.00
C GLN A 4 9.78 16.62 16.23
N LYS A 5 10.86 17.27 16.64
CA LYS A 5 11.42 18.45 15.96
C LYS A 5 12.05 18.07 14.60
N ILE A 6 12.57 16.87 14.48
CA ILE A 6 13.12 16.34 13.23
C ILE A 6 11.99 16.01 12.24
N GLU A 7 10.89 15.45 12.73
CA GLU A 7 9.70 15.14 11.91
C GLU A 7 9.06 16.42 11.33
N TYR A 8 8.87 17.44 12.15
CA TYR A 8 8.34 18.73 11.66
C TYR A 8 9.27 19.41 10.64
N ARG A 9 10.59 19.33 10.82
CA ARG A 9 11.55 19.85 9.83
C ARG A 9 11.43 19.13 8.49
N ARG A 10 11.36 17.81 8.51
CA ARG A 10 11.15 17.01 7.28
C ARG A 10 9.83 17.31 6.61
N ALA A 11 8.77 17.50 7.39
CA ALA A 11 7.46 17.91 6.87
C ALA A 11 7.53 19.27 6.14
N ILE A 12 8.19 20.25 6.74
CA ILE A 12 8.37 21.60 6.14
C ILE A 12 9.23 21.52 4.86
N GLU A 13 10.31 20.74 4.86
CA GLU A 13 11.16 20.55 3.68
C GLU A 13 10.41 19.86 2.53
N ALA A 14 9.57 18.88 2.84
CA ALA A 14 8.72 18.22 1.88
C ALA A 14 7.68 19.16 1.25
N LEU A 15 7.05 20.01 2.06
CA LEU A 15 6.12 21.04 1.56
C LEU A 15 6.82 22.03 0.63
N ARG A 16 8.06 22.44 0.95
CA ARG A 16 8.86 23.33 0.10
C ARG A 16 9.24 22.70 -1.23
N SER A 17 9.49 21.39 -1.25
CA SER A 17 9.84 20.67 -2.47
C SER A 17 8.63 20.32 -3.35
N GLY A 18 7.40 20.53 -2.86
CA GLY A 18 6.16 20.22 -3.58
C GLY A 18 5.94 18.71 -3.82
N VAL A 19 6.74 17.86 -3.18
CA VAL A 19 6.62 16.40 -3.30
C VAL A 19 5.99 15.85 -2.01
N PRO A 20 4.89 15.06 -2.10
CA PRO A 20 4.31 14.40 -0.92
C PRO A 20 5.37 13.50 -0.27
N ASN A 21 5.70 13.82 0.98
CA ASN A 21 6.59 12.99 1.80
C ASN A 21 5.74 12.29 2.85
N ARG A 22 6.01 11.00 3.08
CA ARG A 22 5.27 10.17 4.05
C ARG A 22 5.20 10.79 5.45
N ASP A 23 6.32 11.34 5.93
CA ASP A 23 6.39 11.95 7.27
C ASP A 23 5.54 13.25 7.32
N ALA A 24 5.53 14.03 6.22
CA ALA A 24 4.69 15.22 6.10
C ALA A 24 3.20 14.89 6.08
N VAL A 25 2.79 13.91 5.27
CA VAL A 25 1.40 13.46 5.17
C VAL A 25 0.89 12.96 6.51
N ARG A 26 1.70 12.18 7.23
CA ARG A 26 1.36 11.67 8.56
C ARG A 26 1.18 12.80 9.60
N SER A 27 1.99 13.84 9.52
CA SER A 27 1.93 14.96 10.48
C SER A 27 0.80 15.94 10.19
N LEU A 28 0.45 16.13 8.91
CA LEU A 28 -0.54 17.09 8.45
C LEU A 28 -1.95 16.51 8.40
N GLY A 29 -2.07 15.17 8.29
CA GLY A 29 -3.35 14.53 8.09
C GLY A 29 -3.99 14.86 6.74
N CYS A 30 -5.30 14.66 6.62
CA CYS A 30 -6.07 14.98 5.44
C CYS A 30 -7.47 15.49 5.85
N GLU A 31 -7.88 16.66 5.36
CA GLU A 31 -9.19 17.24 5.64
C GLU A 31 -10.27 16.71 4.68
N GLN A 32 -10.34 15.39 4.51
CA GLN A 32 -11.33 14.71 3.65
C GLN A 32 -12.06 13.58 4.41
N PRO A 33 -12.82 13.93 5.47
CA PRO A 33 -13.40 12.92 6.38
C PRO A 33 -14.38 11.97 5.67
N SER A 34 -15.08 12.43 4.64
CA SER A 34 -16.03 11.60 3.89
C SER A 34 -15.32 10.49 3.07
N ILE A 35 -14.15 10.79 2.52
CA ILE A 35 -13.34 9.83 1.77
C ILE A 35 -12.69 8.85 2.74
N GLU A 36 -12.13 9.35 3.84
CA GLU A 36 -11.55 8.53 4.90
C GLU A 36 -12.56 7.54 5.45
N GLN A 37 -13.77 7.98 5.78
CA GLN A 37 -14.83 7.14 6.31
C GLN A 37 -15.21 6.02 5.32
N LYS A 38 -15.38 6.35 4.05
CA LYS A 38 -15.65 5.35 3.01
C LYS A 38 -14.53 4.33 2.90
N PHE A 39 -13.28 4.79 2.89
CA PHE A 39 -12.13 3.91 2.79
C PHE A 39 -11.99 2.99 4.00
N ARG A 40 -12.19 3.49 5.22
CA ARG A 40 -12.20 2.66 6.44
C ARG A 40 -13.32 1.63 6.42
N ALA A 41 -14.51 1.98 5.92
CA ALA A 41 -15.61 1.03 5.76
C ALA A 41 -15.25 -0.10 4.78
N GLN A 42 -14.57 0.22 3.67
CA GLN A 42 -14.06 -0.78 2.72
C GLN A 42 -13.01 -1.70 3.35
N LEU A 43 -12.06 -1.15 4.11
CA LEU A 43 -11.06 -1.95 4.83
C LEU A 43 -11.73 -2.89 5.85
N GLN A 44 -12.76 -2.41 6.55
CA GLN A 44 -13.49 -3.22 7.51
C GLN A 44 -14.27 -4.34 6.82
N ALA A 45 -14.96 -4.04 5.73
CA ALA A 45 -15.66 -5.04 4.91
C ALA A 45 -14.69 -6.11 4.39
N ALA A 46 -13.48 -5.72 3.94
CA ALA A 46 -12.45 -6.65 3.50
C ALA A 46 -11.92 -7.56 4.62
N LYS A 47 -11.92 -7.10 5.88
CA LYS A 47 -11.55 -7.93 7.04
C LYS A 47 -12.65 -8.94 7.41
N GLU A 48 -13.90 -8.53 7.27
CA GLU A 48 -15.08 -9.32 7.69
C GLU A 48 -15.57 -10.28 6.61
N GLY A 49 -15.28 -9.97 5.34
CA GLY A 49 -15.72 -10.75 4.20
C GLY A 49 -14.96 -12.06 4.03
N SER A 50 -15.67 -13.13 3.69
CA SER A 50 -15.06 -14.35 3.19
C SER A 50 -14.47 -14.07 1.79
N VAL A 51 -13.36 -14.73 1.47
CA VAL A 51 -12.57 -14.54 0.22
C VAL A 51 -13.41 -14.70 -1.08
N GLU A 52 -14.59 -15.28 -0.99
CA GLU A 52 -15.45 -15.62 -2.13
C GLU A 52 -16.40 -14.51 -2.61
N GLU A 53 -16.62 -13.45 -1.83
CA GLU A 53 -17.65 -12.44 -2.11
C GLU A 53 -17.17 -10.98 -2.21
N ILE A 54 -15.87 -10.69 -2.08
CA ILE A 54 -15.38 -9.31 -2.09
C ILE A 54 -15.27 -8.80 -3.54
N GLN A 55 -16.39 -8.42 -4.13
CA GLN A 55 -16.41 -7.48 -5.26
C GLN A 55 -16.54 -6.05 -4.71
N ASP A 56 -15.51 -5.57 -4.02
CA ASP A 56 -15.48 -4.14 -3.66
C ASP A 56 -15.16 -3.34 -4.93
N PRO A 57 -16.03 -2.43 -5.36
CA PRO A 57 -15.84 -1.64 -6.57
C PRO A 57 -14.62 -0.71 -6.51
N GLY A 58 -13.94 -0.65 -5.38
CA GLY A 58 -12.83 0.26 -5.16
C GLY A 58 -13.27 1.73 -4.99
N LEU A 59 -12.31 2.61 -4.80
CA LEU A 59 -12.53 4.05 -4.63
C LEU A 59 -11.86 4.83 -5.75
N LEU A 60 -12.66 5.46 -6.62
CA LEU A 60 -12.15 6.35 -7.66
C LEU A 60 -12.05 7.79 -7.12
N ILE A 61 -10.85 8.35 -7.12
CA ILE A 61 -10.57 9.71 -6.68
C ILE A 61 -10.21 10.57 -7.89
N GLY A 62 -11.12 11.49 -8.25
CA GLY A 62 -10.93 12.47 -9.30
C GLY A 62 -10.54 13.85 -8.76
N GLY A 63 -9.94 14.69 -9.62
CA GLY A 63 -9.61 16.07 -9.29
C GLY A 63 -8.55 16.65 -10.24
N SER A 64 -8.43 17.98 -10.25
CA SER A 64 -7.50 18.74 -11.09
C SER A 64 -6.05 18.65 -10.61
N PHE A 65 -5.12 19.17 -11.40
CA PHE A 65 -3.72 19.22 -10.99
C PHE A 65 -3.55 20.11 -9.73
N GLY A 66 -2.77 19.64 -8.76
CA GLY A 66 -2.52 20.40 -7.51
C GLY A 66 -3.56 20.21 -6.40
N GLU A 67 -4.69 19.54 -6.63
CA GLU A 67 -5.76 19.35 -5.62
C GLU A 67 -5.45 18.30 -4.53
N GLY A 68 -4.20 17.90 -4.37
CA GLY A 68 -3.79 17.04 -3.26
C GLY A 68 -4.07 15.55 -3.43
N LYS A 69 -4.44 15.05 -4.63
CA LYS A 69 -4.72 13.62 -4.85
C LYS A 69 -3.61 12.69 -4.39
N SER A 70 -2.36 13.04 -4.69
CA SER A 70 -1.19 12.24 -4.28
C SER A 70 -0.98 12.25 -2.77
N HIS A 71 -1.29 13.38 -2.10
CA HIS A 71 -1.27 13.49 -0.65
C HIS A 71 -2.36 12.61 -0.03
N LEU A 72 -3.57 12.66 -0.56
CA LEU A 72 -4.69 11.84 -0.11
C LEU A 72 -4.38 10.34 -0.26
N LEU A 73 -3.84 9.90 -1.41
CA LEU A 73 -3.47 8.50 -1.62
C LEU A 73 -2.39 8.02 -0.62
N GLU A 74 -1.41 8.88 -0.32
CA GLU A 74 -0.40 8.58 0.69
C GLU A 74 -1.01 8.49 2.10
N TYR A 75 -1.97 9.37 2.41
CA TYR A 75 -2.71 9.33 3.67
C TYR A 75 -3.55 8.05 3.82
N LEU A 76 -4.30 7.68 2.80
CA LEU A 76 -5.08 6.43 2.79
C LEU A 76 -4.18 5.20 2.92
N GLN A 77 -3.01 5.21 2.31
CA GLN A 77 -2.02 4.15 2.46
C GLN A 77 -1.52 4.03 3.92
N HIS A 78 -1.33 5.15 4.63
CA HIS A 78 -0.99 5.12 6.06
C HIS A 78 -2.11 4.46 6.87
N ILE A 79 -3.36 4.83 6.62
CA ILE A 79 -4.52 4.22 7.28
C ILE A 79 -4.54 2.70 7.06
N ALA A 80 -4.37 2.25 5.81
CA ALA A 80 -4.41 0.82 5.50
C ALA A 80 -3.28 0.05 6.20
N ILE A 81 -2.08 0.62 6.26
CA ILE A 81 -0.95 0.02 6.98
C ILE A 81 -1.20 -0.03 8.49
N GLU A 82 -1.78 1.01 9.08
CA GLU A 82 -2.18 1.03 10.50
C GLU A 82 -3.26 -0.02 10.81
N GLU A 83 -4.14 -0.28 9.84
CA GLU A 83 -5.16 -1.32 9.88
C GLU A 83 -4.64 -2.73 9.53
N ASN A 84 -3.33 -2.91 9.44
CA ASN A 84 -2.65 -4.19 9.20
C ASN A 84 -2.79 -4.75 7.77
N PHE A 85 -2.99 -3.88 6.78
CA PHE A 85 -3.00 -4.27 5.37
C PHE A 85 -1.61 -4.13 4.73
N VAL A 86 -1.32 -5.00 3.79
CA VAL A 86 -0.20 -4.82 2.85
C VAL A 86 -0.64 -3.85 1.76
N CYS A 87 0.19 -2.85 1.47
CA CYS A 87 -0.14 -1.82 0.51
C CYS A 87 0.88 -1.75 -0.62
N SER A 88 0.40 -1.63 -1.85
CA SER A 88 1.21 -1.31 -3.02
C SER A 88 0.73 -0.01 -3.66
N LYS A 89 1.69 0.83 -4.09
CA LYS A 89 1.38 2.04 -4.84
C LYS A 89 2.01 1.95 -6.22
N VAL A 90 1.16 1.82 -7.23
CA VAL A 90 1.59 1.75 -8.62
C VAL A 90 1.33 3.09 -9.30
N VAL A 91 2.39 3.66 -9.91
CA VAL A 91 2.28 4.86 -10.73
C VAL A 91 2.33 4.44 -12.19
N ILE A 92 1.26 4.75 -12.92
CA ILE A 92 1.19 4.45 -14.35
C ILE A 92 2.12 5.40 -15.09
N SER A 93 3.06 4.85 -15.83
CA SER A 93 4.07 5.57 -16.60
C SER A 93 4.42 4.82 -17.88
N LYS A 94 5.44 5.29 -18.61
CA LYS A 94 5.97 4.57 -19.78
C LYS A 94 6.61 3.24 -19.38
N GLU A 95 7.21 3.17 -18.20
CA GLU A 95 7.85 1.99 -17.63
C GLU A 95 6.84 0.98 -17.09
N THR A 96 5.73 1.48 -16.56
CA THR A 96 4.61 0.70 -16.01
C THR A 96 3.30 1.02 -16.73
N PRO A 97 3.18 0.66 -18.01
CA PRO A 97 1.99 0.98 -18.80
C PRO A 97 0.80 0.08 -18.38
N LEU A 98 -0.40 0.66 -18.39
CA LEU A 98 -1.61 -0.02 -17.95
C LEU A 98 -1.96 -1.28 -18.79
N HIS A 99 -1.51 -1.32 -20.04
CA HIS A 99 -1.76 -2.45 -20.94
C HIS A 99 -0.82 -3.65 -20.74
N ASP A 100 0.20 -3.52 -19.87
CA ASP A 100 1.14 -4.61 -19.56
C ASP A 100 0.93 -5.10 -18.13
N PRO A 101 0.06 -6.11 -17.92
CA PRO A 101 -0.27 -6.61 -16.59
C PRO A 101 0.93 -7.23 -15.86
N VAL A 102 1.90 -7.77 -16.59
CA VAL A 102 3.10 -8.38 -15.99
C VAL A 102 3.98 -7.32 -15.35
N LYS A 103 4.19 -6.20 -16.03
CA LYS A 103 4.95 -5.07 -15.47
C LYS A 103 4.23 -4.44 -14.29
N LEU A 104 2.91 -4.26 -14.39
CA LEU A 104 2.09 -3.73 -13.28
C LEU A 104 2.20 -4.63 -12.05
N TYR A 105 2.03 -5.94 -12.21
CA TYR A 105 2.12 -6.90 -11.13
C TYR A 105 3.51 -6.91 -10.47
N ARG A 106 4.57 -6.96 -11.30
CA ARG A 106 5.95 -6.90 -10.80
C ARG A 106 6.18 -5.63 -9.98
N TYR A 107 5.80 -4.48 -10.52
CA TYR A 107 5.96 -3.20 -9.84
C TYR A 107 5.14 -3.15 -8.53
N ALA A 108 3.92 -3.68 -8.53
CA ALA A 108 3.09 -3.75 -7.33
C ALA A 108 3.77 -4.58 -6.23
N ILE A 109 4.38 -5.71 -6.57
CA ILE A 109 5.11 -6.54 -5.59
C ILE A 109 6.38 -5.84 -5.10
N GLU A 110 7.17 -5.25 -6.00
CA GLU A 110 8.42 -4.55 -5.66
C GLU A 110 8.19 -3.34 -4.75
N THR A 111 7.05 -2.65 -4.93
CA THR A 111 6.67 -1.47 -4.14
C THR A 111 5.78 -1.80 -2.95
N ALA A 112 5.44 -3.07 -2.73
CA ALA A 112 4.62 -3.50 -1.62
C ALA A 112 5.27 -3.16 -0.27
N MET A 113 4.44 -2.67 0.66
CA MET A 113 4.84 -2.31 2.01
C MET A 113 4.01 -3.09 3.01
N VAL A 114 4.68 -3.57 4.06
CA VAL A 114 4.05 -4.28 5.18
C VAL A 114 3.97 -3.39 6.42
N PRO A 115 2.99 -3.64 7.30
CA PRO A 115 2.91 -2.96 8.60
C PRO A 115 4.20 -3.08 9.42
N CYS A 116 4.48 -2.07 10.22
CA CYS A 116 5.60 -2.02 11.16
C CYS A 116 7.01 -2.01 10.54
N LYS A 117 7.16 -1.96 9.20
CA LYS A 117 8.48 -1.90 8.57
C LYS A 117 8.60 -0.80 7.51
N ARG A 118 9.82 -0.25 7.42
CA ARG A 118 10.20 0.68 6.36
C ARG A 118 10.89 -0.10 5.23
N GLY A 119 10.45 0.08 4.00
CA GLY A 119 11.03 -0.52 2.80
C GLY A 119 10.12 -1.51 2.11
N SER A 120 10.66 -2.23 1.12
CA SER A 120 9.92 -3.22 0.34
C SER A 120 9.52 -4.44 1.20
N ALA A 121 8.32 -4.96 0.97
CA ALA A 121 7.79 -6.12 1.68
C ALA A 121 8.53 -7.42 1.31
N LEU A 122 9.00 -7.56 0.07
CA LEU A 122 9.59 -8.80 -0.43
C LEU A 122 10.77 -9.33 0.39
N PRO A 123 11.83 -8.53 0.70
CA PRO A 123 12.94 -9.02 1.51
C PRO A 123 12.52 -9.45 2.90
N GLU A 124 11.54 -8.75 3.47
CA GLU A 124 11.00 -9.08 4.79
C GLU A 124 10.21 -10.39 4.79
N ILE A 125 9.31 -10.55 3.82
CA ILE A 125 8.54 -11.79 3.64
C ILE A 125 9.52 -12.96 3.40
N ALA A 126 10.49 -12.78 2.50
CA ALA A 126 11.49 -13.80 2.21
C ALA A 126 12.32 -14.19 3.44
N SER A 127 12.69 -13.21 4.30
CA SER A 127 13.46 -13.49 5.52
C SER A 127 12.68 -14.23 6.60
N ARG A 128 11.35 -14.20 6.54
CA ARG A 128 10.44 -14.88 7.49
C ARG A 128 9.87 -16.20 6.95
N LEU A 129 10.13 -16.52 5.70
CA LEU A 129 9.76 -17.82 5.16
C LEU A 129 10.58 -18.91 5.87
N ASP A 130 9.91 -19.67 6.70
CA ASP A 130 10.48 -20.87 7.31
C ASP A 130 10.12 -22.08 6.46
N PRO A 131 11.10 -22.73 5.80
CA PRO A 131 10.87 -23.92 4.99
C PRO A 131 10.24 -25.10 5.76
N ALA A 132 10.37 -25.12 7.08
CA ALA A 132 9.77 -26.13 7.94
C ALA A 132 8.33 -25.80 8.33
N SER A 133 7.84 -24.60 8.04
CA SER A 133 6.48 -24.21 8.38
C SER A 133 5.44 -24.94 7.52
N GLU A 134 4.30 -25.27 8.13
CA GLU A 134 3.18 -25.89 7.41
C GLU A 134 2.69 -25.03 6.24
N ALA A 135 2.73 -23.71 6.40
CA ALA A 135 2.34 -22.76 5.35
C ALA A 135 3.29 -22.84 4.14
N TYR A 136 4.60 -22.92 4.38
CA TYR A 136 5.59 -23.08 3.30
C TYR A 136 5.41 -24.41 2.57
N ILE A 137 5.24 -25.51 3.31
CA ILE A 137 5.04 -26.84 2.74
C ILE A 137 3.77 -26.88 1.87
N LYS A 138 2.68 -26.27 2.33
CA LYS A 138 1.45 -26.14 1.53
C LYS A 138 1.66 -25.33 0.25
N LEU A 139 2.38 -24.20 0.34
CA LEU A 139 2.69 -23.36 -0.81
C LEU A 139 3.58 -24.12 -1.82
N ASP A 140 4.63 -24.78 -1.35
CA ASP A 140 5.55 -25.55 -2.18
C ASP A 140 4.83 -26.71 -2.88
N THR A 141 3.99 -27.44 -2.14
CA THR A 141 3.14 -28.51 -2.68
C THR A 141 2.18 -27.99 -3.76
N TRP A 142 1.59 -26.80 -3.54
CA TRP A 142 0.71 -26.17 -4.52
C TRP A 142 1.48 -25.75 -5.78
N LEU A 143 2.66 -25.13 -5.63
CA LEU A 143 3.51 -24.71 -6.75
C LEU A 143 3.92 -25.86 -7.65
N HIS A 144 4.16 -27.04 -7.08
CA HIS A 144 4.56 -28.25 -7.83
C HIS A 144 3.36 -29.13 -8.23
N SER A 145 2.13 -28.70 -7.92
CA SER A 145 0.94 -29.45 -8.32
C SER A 145 0.62 -29.26 -9.81
N PRO A 146 0.02 -30.27 -10.49
CA PRO A 146 -0.38 -30.15 -11.91
C PRO A 146 -1.40 -29.05 -12.18
N ASN A 147 -2.06 -28.54 -11.14
CA ASN A 147 -3.07 -27.48 -11.21
C ASN A 147 -2.47 -26.07 -11.03
N SER A 148 -1.18 -25.92 -10.71
CA SER A 148 -0.51 -24.64 -10.72
C SER A 148 -0.19 -24.24 -12.16
N LYS A 149 -1.15 -23.63 -12.84
CA LYS A 149 -0.89 -22.99 -14.13
C LYS A 149 -0.29 -21.60 -13.83
N LEU A 150 1.03 -21.49 -13.76
CA LEU A 150 1.77 -20.26 -13.98
C LEU A 150 2.11 -20.14 -15.46
#